data_5b702e38357fbedd37f69404fff2866a
#
_entry.id   5b702e38357fbedd37f69404fff2866a
#
_cell.length_a   1.000
_cell.length_b   1.000
_cell.length_c   1.000
_cell.angle_alpha   90.00
_cell.angle_beta   90.00
_cell.angle_gamma   90.00
#
_symmetry.space_group_name_H-M   'P 1'
#
loop_
_entity.id
_entity.type
_entity.pdbx_description
1 polymer ?
#
loop_
_entity_poly.entity_id
_entity_poly.type
_entity_poly.pdbx_seq_one_letter_code
_entity_poly.pdbx_strand_id
1 'polypeptide(L)'
;ISINTLAPMFVARAFLPDMLKRNRGHICNIASAGGMLGNPRMSVYGASKWGAIGWSDSVRIELQASKSNVHVTTVAPYYISTGMFDGVKSSIIPILKPEYVCKRVIRAIERNTRFRGIPFGFHFIRFCQAILPTTIFDFIFGKVVGIYHAMDEFTGRKRIDTGTSKAS
;
A
#
# COMPACT_ATOMS: atom_id res chain seq x y z
N ILE A 1 4.61 6.41 -10.75
CA ILE A 1 4.14 5.15 -11.37
C ILE A 1 5.31 4.16 -11.47
N SER A 2 6.45 4.55 -12.05
CA SER A 2 7.58 3.64 -12.34
C SER A 2 8.02 2.80 -11.12
N ILE A 3 8.27 3.43 -9.99
CA ILE A 3 8.77 2.75 -8.78
C ILE A 3 7.67 1.93 -8.10
N ASN A 4 6.46 2.47 -7.97
CA ASN A 4 5.42 1.82 -7.16
C ASN A 4 4.61 0.77 -7.91
N THR A 5 4.58 0.83 -9.25
CA THR A 5 3.74 -0.04 -10.08
C THR A 5 4.59 -0.87 -11.04
N LEU A 6 5.41 -0.24 -11.90
CA LEU A 6 6.17 -0.97 -12.90
C LEU A 6 7.34 -1.77 -12.32
N ALA A 7 8.08 -1.22 -11.34
CA ALA A 7 9.20 -1.94 -10.75
C ALA A 7 8.79 -3.29 -10.12
N PRO A 8 7.70 -3.37 -9.31
CA PRO A 8 7.20 -4.68 -8.84
C PRO A 8 6.84 -5.65 -9.97
N MET A 9 6.28 -5.16 -11.07
CA MET A 9 5.97 -6.00 -12.25
C MET A 9 7.24 -6.57 -12.88
N PHE A 10 8.27 -5.74 -13.07
CA PHE A 10 9.55 -6.20 -13.62
C PHE A 10 10.27 -7.18 -12.70
N VAL A 11 10.27 -6.93 -11.39
CA VAL A 11 10.84 -7.86 -10.41
C VAL A 11 10.10 -9.20 -10.45
N ALA A 12 8.77 -9.18 -10.43
CA ALA A 12 7.98 -10.41 -10.51
C ALA A 12 8.24 -11.15 -11.82
N ARG A 13 8.30 -10.45 -12.96
CA ARG A 13 8.62 -11.04 -14.27
C ARG A 13 9.97 -11.76 -14.26
N ALA A 14 10.95 -11.23 -13.55
CA ALA A 14 12.28 -11.84 -13.47
C ALA A 14 12.30 -13.13 -12.62
N PHE A 15 11.53 -13.20 -11.54
CA PHE A 15 11.60 -14.32 -10.59
C PHE A 15 10.45 -15.34 -10.75
N LEU A 16 9.32 -14.95 -11.30
CA LEU A 16 8.14 -15.79 -11.41
C LEU A 16 8.36 -17.08 -12.25
N PRO A 17 9.09 -17.05 -13.38
CA PRO A 17 9.34 -18.27 -14.17
C PRO A 17 9.98 -19.38 -13.35
N ASP A 18 10.99 -19.07 -12.55
CA ASP A 18 11.66 -20.05 -11.69
C ASP A 18 10.76 -20.52 -10.54
N MET A 19 9.92 -19.65 -10.00
CA MET A 19 8.93 -20.04 -9.00
C MET A 19 7.90 -21.01 -9.60
N LEU A 20 7.44 -20.77 -10.80
CA LEU A 20 6.51 -21.65 -11.52
C LEU A 20 7.15 -23.01 -11.84
N LYS A 21 8.40 -23.01 -12.34
CA LYS A 21 9.14 -24.25 -12.66
C LYS A 21 9.29 -25.16 -11.44
N ARG A 22 9.60 -24.61 -10.27
CA ARG A 22 9.68 -25.39 -9.01
C ARG A 22 8.36 -25.54 -8.28
N ASN A 23 7.27 -24.97 -8.83
CA ASN A 23 5.92 -24.92 -8.25
C ASN A 23 5.91 -24.47 -6.78
N ARG A 24 6.76 -23.52 -6.43
CA ARG A 24 6.91 -22.97 -5.08
C ARG A 24 7.47 -21.56 -5.14
N GLY A 25 6.79 -20.63 -4.46
CA GLY A 25 7.24 -19.24 -4.35
C GLY A 25 6.22 -18.37 -3.63
N HIS A 26 6.64 -17.13 -3.31
CA HIS A 26 5.77 -16.15 -2.71
C HIS A 26 6.15 -14.75 -3.18
N ILE A 27 5.20 -14.02 -3.73
CA ILE A 27 5.33 -12.60 -4.08
C ILE A 27 4.60 -11.80 -3.00
N CYS A 28 5.31 -10.91 -2.32
CA CYS A 28 4.70 -10.00 -1.36
C CYS A 28 4.84 -8.56 -1.85
N ASN A 29 3.71 -7.93 -2.19
CA ASN A 29 3.66 -6.56 -2.66
C ASN A 29 3.24 -5.61 -1.55
N ILE A 30 4.08 -4.62 -1.27
CA ILE A 30 3.77 -3.56 -0.31
C ILE A 30 3.10 -2.40 -1.06
N ALA A 31 1.79 -2.37 -0.97
CA ALA A 31 0.96 -1.30 -1.51
C ALA A 31 0.83 -0.14 -0.49
N SER A 32 -0.37 0.34 -0.26
CA SER A 32 -0.71 1.38 0.74
C SER A 32 -2.22 1.45 0.92
N ALA A 33 -2.66 1.93 2.07
CA ALA A 33 -4.03 2.38 2.27
C ALA A 33 -4.46 3.44 1.24
N GLY A 34 -3.53 4.30 0.80
CA GLY A 34 -3.74 5.25 -0.30
C GLY A 34 -3.94 4.61 -1.68
N GLY A 35 -3.78 3.30 -1.83
CA GLY A 35 -4.19 2.51 -2.99
C GLY A 35 -5.61 1.94 -2.86
N MET A 36 -6.39 2.38 -1.87
CA MET A 36 -7.76 1.92 -1.65
C MET A 36 -8.73 3.07 -1.39
N LEU A 37 -8.22 4.24 -1.02
CA LEU A 37 -9.00 5.44 -0.76
C LEU A 37 -8.38 6.63 -1.47
N GLY A 38 -9.21 7.46 -2.09
CA GLY A 38 -8.80 8.78 -2.58
C GLY A 38 -8.41 9.68 -1.42
N ASN A 39 -7.32 10.44 -1.58
CA ASN A 39 -6.90 11.42 -0.60
C ASN A 39 -6.38 12.67 -1.33
N PRO A 40 -6.81 13.88 -0.95
CA PRO A 40 -6.29 15.12 -1.52
C PRO A 40 -4.75 15.15 -1.51
N ARG A 41 -4.15 15.79 -2.51
CA ARG A 41 -2.68 15.92 -2.69
C ARG A 41 -1.92 14.60 -2.92
N MET A 42 -2.63 13.48 -3.07
CA MET A 42 -2.03 12.15 -3.29
C MET A 42 -2.47 11.48 -4.59
N SER A 43 -3.01 12.20 -5.56
CA SER A 43 -3.61 11.63 -6.78
C SER A 43 -2.67 10.68 -7.54
N VAL A 44 -1.44 11.12 -7.84
CA VAL A 44 -0.44 10.31 -8.56
C VAL A 44 0.06 9.14 -7.70
N TYR A 45 0.29 9.38 -6.40
CA TYR A 45 0.66 8.32 -5.46
C TYR A 45 -0.47 7.29 -5.34
N GLY A 46 -1.70 7.76 -5.12
CA GLY A 46 -2.89 6.92 -5.06
C GLY A 46 -3.01 6.05 -6.30
N ALA A 47 -3.00 6.66 -7.49
CA ALA A 47 -3.05 5.92 -8.76
C ALA A 47 -1.98 4.84 -8.86
N SER A 48 -0.74 5.12 -8.43
CA SER A 48 0.35 4.14 -8.44
C SER A 48 0.10 2.96 -7.49
N LYS A 49 -0.47 3.21 -6.32
CA LYS A 49 -0.76 2.16 -5.33
C LYS A 49 -2.03 1.38 -5.66
N TRP A 50 -3.04 2.00 -6.27
CA TRP A 50 -4.19 1.30 -6.86
C TRP A 50 -3.74 0.36 -7.98
N GLY A 51 -2.87 0.83 -8.89
CA GLY A 51 -2.28 0.01 -9.94
C GLY A 51 -1.54 -1.21 -9.39
N ALA A 52 -0.74 -1.03 -8.34
CA ALA A 52 -0.03 -2.13 -7.69
C ALA A 52 -0.99 -3.16 -7.05
N ILE A 53 -2.09 -2.72 -6.41
CA ILE A 53 -3.10 -3.61 -5.83
C ILE A 53 -3.82 -4.40 -6.93
N GLY A 54 -4.33 -3.71 -7.97
CA GLY A 54 -5.07 -4.36 -9.06
C GLY A 54 -4.22 -5.37 -9.81
N TRP A 55 -2.97 -4.99 -10.13
CA TRP A 55 -2.02 -5.92 -10.75
C TRP A 55 -1.73 -7.14 -9.87
N SER A 56 -1.46 -6.94 -8.58
CA SER A 56 -1.20 -8.04 -7.64
C SER A 56 -2.38 -9.01 -7.55
N ASP A 57 -3.60 -8.48 -7.58
CA ASP A 57 -4.80 -9.29 -7.50
C ASP A 57 -5.00 -10.11 -8.78
N SER A 58 -4.73 -9.51 -9.97
CA SER A 58 -4.78 -10.22 -11.25
C SER A 58 -3.77 -11.37 -11.30
N VAL A 59 -2.50 -11.12 -10.96
CA VAL A 59 -1.46 -12.17 -10.92
C VAL A 59 -1.85 -13.29 -9.96
N ARG A 60 -2.39 -12.95 -8.79
CA ARG A 60 -2.89 -13.95 -7.83
C ARG A 60 -3.97 -14.85 -8.44
N ILE A 61 -4.92 -14.26 -9.17
CA ILE A 61 -6.00 -15.00 -9.81
C ILE A 61 -5.46 -15.89 -10.94
N GLU A 62 -4.55 -15.40 -11.77
CA GLU A 62 -3.88 -16.15 -12.83
C GLU A 62 -3.14 -17.38 -12.27
N LEU A 63 -2.37 -17.19 -11.18
CA LEU A 63 -1.68 -18.28 -10.50
C LEU A 63 -2.64 -19.32 -9.90
N GLN A 64 -3.77 -18.87 -9.37
CA GLN A 64 -4.82 -19.78 -8.88
C GLN A 64 -5.48 -20.56 -10.02
N ALA A 65 -5.79 -19.89 -11.12
CA ALA A 65 -6.39 -20.54 -12.30
C ALA A 65 -5.46 -21.61 -12.90
N SER A 66 -4.15 -21.39 -12.89
CA SER A 66 -3.13 -22.37 -13.32
C SER A 66 -2.82 -23.45 -12.26
N LYS A 67 -3.52 -23.46 -11.13
CA LYS A 67 -3.30 -24.38 -9.99
C LYS A 67 -1.86 -24.38 -9.48
N SER A 68 -1.17 -23.25 -9.57
CA SER A 68 0.19 -23.06 -9.07
C SER A 68 0.22 -22.94 -7.55
N ASN A 69 1.27 -23.50 -6.92
CA ASN A 69 1.59 -23.29 -5.50
C ASN A 69 2.42 -22.00 -5.25
N VAL A 70 2.48 -21.09 -6.21
CA VAL A 70 3.05 -19.76 -6.00
C VAL A 70 1.97 -18.86 -5.42
N HIS A 71 2.27 -18.23 -4.29
CA HIS A 71 1.35 -17.36 -3.57
C HIS A 71 1.63 -15.89 -3.83
N VAL A 72 0.58 -15.06 -3.74
CA VAL A 72 0.69 -13.60 -3.78
C VAL A 72 0.02 -13.01 -2.56
N THR A 73 0.75 -12.19 -1.82
CA THR A 73 0.25 -11.39 -0.70
C THR A 73 0.35 -9.91 -1.05
N THR A 74 -0.75 -9.18 -0.94
CA THR A 74 -0.75 -7.72 -1.03
C THR A 74 -0.93 -7.15 0.36
N VAL A 75 -0.02 -6.29 0.79
CA VAL A 75 -0.10 -5.58 2.08
C VAL A 75 -0.33 -4.10 1.83
N ALA A 76 -1.35 -3.55 2.47
CA ALA A 76 -1.73 -2.14 2.35
C ALA A 76 -1.66 -1.46 3.73
N PRO A 77 -0.46 -0.98 4.14
CA PRO A 77 -0.33 -0.27 5.40
C PRO A 77 -0.87 1.16 5.30
N TYR A 78 -1.34 1.66 6.44
CA TYR A 78 -1.57 3.07 6.68
C TYR A 78 -0.24 3.82 6.87
N TYR A 79 -0.25 5.08 7.24
CA TYR A 79 0.97 5.86 7.47
C TYR A 79 1.89 5.18 8.49
N ILE A 80 3.18 5.11 8.14
CA ILE A 80 4.22 4.51 8.98
C ILE A 80 5.23 5.60 9.35
N SER A 81 5.67 5.64 10.60
CA SER A 81 6.65 6.60 11.12
C SER A 81 8.06 6.29 10.63
N THR A 82 8.31 6.48 9.34
CA THR A 82 9.61 6.28 8.68
C THR A 82 10.24 7.57 8.16
N GLY A 83 9.67 8.72 8.51
CA GLY A 83 10.06 10.03 7.98
C GLY A 83 9.51 10.35 6.58
N MET A 84 8.97 9.36 5.86
CA MET A 84 8.40 9.59 4.52
C MET A 84 7.15 10.49 4.57
N PHE A 85 6.36 10.38 5.63
CA PHE A 85 5.10 11.09 5.84
C PHE A 85 5.16 12.05 7.02
N ASP A 86 6.30 12.74 7.20
CA ASP A 86 6.42 13.76 8.25
C ASP A 86 5.42 14.89 8.02
N GLY A 87 4.79 15.37 9.11
CA GLY A 87 3.74 16.38 9.07
C GLY A 87 2.33 15.83 8.80
N VAL A 88 2.17 14.53 8.52
CA VAL A 88 0.83 13.93 8.38
C VAL A 88 0.13 13.88 9.73
N LYS A 89 -1.11 14.38 9.77
CA LYS A 89 -2.00 14.27 10.93
C LYS A 89 -3.04 13.17 10.68
N SER A 90 -3.26 12.34 11.67
CA SER A 90 -4.29 11.30 11.61
C SER A 90 -5.11 11.32 12.89
N SER A 91 -6.40 11.67 12.76
CA SER A 91 -7.28 11.90 13.91
C SER A 91 -7.80 10.59 14.54
N ILE A 92 -7.96 9.53 13.75
CA ILE A 92 -8.61 8.29 14.19
C ILE A 92 -7.65 7.09 14.16
N ILE A 93 -6.87 6.97 13.10
CA ILE A 93 -5.95 5.83 12.95
C ILE A 93 -4.55 6.30 13.35
N PRO A 94 -3.93 5.75 14.39
CA PRO A 94 -2.59 6.16 14.79
C PRO A 94 -1.56 5.86 13.70
N ILE A 95 -0.54 6.71 13.60
CA ILE A 95 0.62 6.46 12.74
C ILE A 95 1.32 5.19 13.25
N LEU A 96 1.56 4.26 12.34
CA LEU A 96 2.04 2.92 12.67
C LEU A 96 3.55 2.91 12.93
N LYS A 97 3.99 2.11 13.90
CA LYS A 97 5.41 1.83 14.11
C LYS A 97 5.92 0.83 13.07
N PRO A 98 7.13 1.01 12.49
CA PRO A 98 7.70 0.11 11.49
C PRO A 98 7.73 -1.35 11.96
N GLU A 99 8.10 -1.62 13.22
CA GLU A 99 8.21 -2.97 13.79
C GLU A 99 6.85 -3.68 13.82
N TYR A 100 5.78 -2.92 14.14
CA TYR A 100 4.42 -3.47 14.11
C TYR A 100 4.02 -3.89 12.70
N VAL A 101 4.32 -3.04 11.70
CA VAL A 101 4.02 -3.33 10.30
C VAL A 101 4.82 -4.54 9.82
N CYS A 102 6.13 -4.60 10.08
CA CYS A 102 6.99 -5.72 9.72
C CYS A 102 6.45 -7.06 10.28
N LYS A 103 6.09 -7.10 11.56
CA LYS A 103 5.49 -8.31 12.16
C LYS A 103 4.20 -8.73 11.47
N ARG A 104 3.37 -7.77 11.01
CA ARG A 104 2.13 -8.07 10.29
C ARG A 104 2.38 -8.55 8.85
N VAL A 105 3.39 -8.01 8.20
CA VAL A 105 3.82 -8.45 6.85
C VAL A 105 4.31 -9.89 6.91
N ILE A 106 5.26 -10.20 7.82
CA ILE A 106 5.81 -11.56 7.97
C ILE A 106 4.68 -12.57 8.24
N ARG A 107 3.80 -12.26 9.19
CA ARG A 107 2.65 -13.13 9.50
C ARG A 107 1.68 -13.28 8.30
N ALA A 108 1.54 -12.26 7.47
CA ALA A 108 0.70 -12.35 6.26
C ALA A 108 1.32 -13.30 5.22
N ILE A 109 2.64 -13.27 5.06
CA ILE A 109 3.39 -14.18 4.19
C ILE A 109 3.29 -15.62 4.70
N GLU A 110 3.59 -15.86 5.97
CA GLU A 110 3.55 -17.20 6.60
C GLU A 110 2.17 -17.86 6.49
N ARG A 111 1.10 -17.05 6.50
CA ARG A 111 -0.29 -17.52 6.41
C ARG A 111 -0.86 -17.51 5.00
N ASN A 112 -0.08 -17.23 3.99
CA ASN A 112 -0.53 -17.07 2.60
C ASN A 112 -1.75 -16.13 2.50
N THR A 113 -1.76 -15.05 3.29
CA THR A 113 -2.86 -14.09 3.31
C THR A 113 -2.90 -13.32 1.99
N ARG A 114 -4.02 -13.41 1.27
CA ARG A 114 -4.16 -12.78 -0.06
C ARG A 114 -4.05 -11.25 0.00
N PHE A 115 -4.73 -10.65 0.96
CA PHE A 115 -4.73 -9.20 1.18
C PHE A 115 -4.71 -8.85 2.66
N ARG A 116 -3.85 -7.91 3.05
CA ARG A 116 -3.72 -7.44 4.43
C ARG A 116 -3.69 -5.91 4.52
N GLY A 117 -4.82 -5.30 4.91
CA GLY A 117 -4.85 -3.91 5.38
C GLY A 117 -4.27 -3.80 6.80
N ILE A 118 -3.48 -2.78 7.06
CA ILE A 118 -2.91 -2.51 8.37
C ILE A 118 -3.17 -1.05 8.75
N PRO A 119 -3.88 -0.79 9.85
CA PRO A 119 -4.49 -1.74 10.79
C PRO A 119 -5.70 -2.47 10.21
N PHE A 120 -6.15 -3.52 10.90
CA PHE A 120 -7.27 -4.34 10.41
C PHE A 120 -8.57 -3.55 10.22
N GLY A 121 -8.83 -2.56 11.06
CA GLY A 121 -10.00 -1.67 10.97
C GLY A 121 -10.14 -0.96 9.61
N PHE A 122 -9.06 -0.89 8.82
CA PHE A 122 -9.09 -0.32 7.49
C PHE A 122 -10.01 -1.10 6.51
N HIS A 123 -10.21 -2.39 6.75
CA HIS A 123 -11.17 -3.21 5.99
C HIS A 123 -12.61 -2.72 6.16
N PHE A 124 -12.95 -2.20 7.36
CA PHE A 124 -14.27 -1.61 7.61
C PHE A 124 -14.50 -0.34 6.79
N ILE A 125 -13.50 0.54 6.70
CA ILE A 125 -13.58 1.76 5.88
C ILE A 125 -13.83 1.38 4.40
N ARG A 126 -13.11 0.39 3.89
CA ARG A 126 -13.28 -0.11 2.53
C ARG A 126 -14.66 -0.73 2.30
N PHE A 127 -15.18 -1.46 3.27
CA PHE A 127 -16.55 -1.99 3.23
C PHE A 127 -17.58 -0.86 3.14
N CYS A 128 -17.44 0.17 3.99
CA CYS A 128 -18.30 1.35 3.93
C CYS A 128 -18.22 2.05 2.57
N GLN A 129 -17.02 2.17 1.99
CA GLN A 129 -16.83 2.75 0.65
C GLN A 129 -17.55 1.95 -0.44
N ALA A 130 -17.63 0.63 -0.31
CA ALA A 130 -18.28 -0.23 -1.31
C ALA A 130 -19.81 -0.15 -1.28
N ILE A 131 -20.41 0.15 -0.13
CA ILE A 131 -21.87 0.14 0.05
C ILE A 131 -22.50 1.52 0.15
N LEU A 132 -21.75 2.55 0.56
CA LEU A 132 -22.28 3.91 0.69
C LEU A 132 -22.16 4.67 -0.64
N PRO A 133 -23.17 5.46 -1.01
CA PRO A 133 -23.01 6.46 -2.07
C PRO A 133 -21.80 7.35 -1.79
N THR A 134 -21.05 7.70 -2.83
CA THR A 134 -19.79 8.47 -2.72
C THR A 134 -19.95 9.74 -1.89
N THR A 135 -21.04 10.49 -2.12
CA THR A 135 -21.34 11.72 -1.37
C THR A 135 -21.48 11.49 0.13
N ILE A 136 -22.13 10.41 0.53
CA ILE A 136 -22.30 10.05 1.95
C ILE A 136 -20.97 9.60 2.55
N PHE A 137 -20.24 8.77 1.81
CA PHE A 137 -18.91 8.32 2.22
C PHE A 137 -17.95 9.51 2.42
N ASP A 138 -17.89 10.43 1.45
CA ASP A 138 -17.04 11.62 1.50
C ASP A 138 -17.41 12.55 2.65
N PHE A 139 -18.68 12.70 2.94
CA PHE A 139 -19.13 13.49 4.07
C PHE A 139 -18.69 12.88 5.40
N ILE A 140 -18.94 11.58 5.59
CA ILE A 140 -18.62 10.89 6.86
C ILE A 140 -17.10 10.76 7.02
N PHE A 141 -16.43 10.11 6.07
CA PHE A 141 -15.02 9.78 6.21
C PHE A 141 -14.09 10.93 5.82
N GLY A 142 -14.49 11.73 4.83
CA GLY A 142 -13.70 12.88 4.39
C GLY A 142 -13.74 14.03 5.38
N LYS A 143 -14.95 14.52 5.70
CA LYS A 143 -15.14 15.71 6.55
C LYS A 143 -15.23 15.39 8.04
N VAL A 144 -16.11 14.47 8.47
CA VAL A 144 -16.34 14.21 9.90
C VAL A 144 -15.16 13.45 10.50
N VAL A 145 -14.70 12.38 9.84
CA VAL A 145 -13.52 11.59 10.26
C VAL A 145 -12.21 12.32 9.96
N GLY A 146 -12.22 13.27 9.02
CA GLY A 146 -11.08 14.12 8.72
C GLY A 146 -9.98 13.46 7.87
N ILE A 147 -10.28 12.37 7.14
CA ILE A 147 -9.29 11.69 6.30
C ILE A 147 -8.73 12.65 5.24
N TYR A 148 -9.53 13.56 4.70
CA TYR A 148 -9.11 14.50 3.66
C TYR A 148 -8.19 15.60 4.15
N HIS A 149 -8.08 15.80 5.45
CA HIS A 149 -7.17 16.77 6.08
C HIS A 149 -5.83 16.18 6.50
N ALA A 150 -5.65 14.86 6.34
CA ALA A 150 -4.45 14.16 6.80
C ALA A 150 -3.15 14.72 6.18
N MET A 151 -3.22 15.28 4.98
CA MET A 151 -2.07 15.79 4.23
C MET A 151 -1.90 17.32 4.28
N ASP A 152 -2.70 18.04 5.08
CA ASP A 152 -2.69 19.52 5.09
C ASP A 152 -1.35 20.10 5.57
N GLU A 153 -0.73 19.46 6.56
CA GLU A 153 0.57 19.85 7.12
C GLU A 153 1.73 18.95 6.66
N PHE A 154 1.52 18.19 5.57
CA PHE A 154 2.54 17.30 5.04
C PHE A 154 3.78 18.08 4.58
N THR A 155 4.92 17.77 5.17
CA THR A 155 6.23 18.35 4.83
C THR A 155 7.13 17.38 4.06
N GLY A 156 6.84 16.08 4.16
CA GLY A 156 7.65 15.02 3.56
C GLY A 156 9.00 14.83 4.26
N ARG A 157 9.80 13.94 3.71
CA ARG A 157 11.14 13.68 4.22
C ARG A 157 12.01 14.94 4.03
N LYS A 158 12.60 15.48 5.10
CA LYS A 158 13.62 16.49 5.01
C LYS A 158 14.76 15.99 4.11
N ARG A 159 15.12 16.74 3.06
CA ARG A 159 16.31 16.42 2.27
C ARG A 159 17.50 16.46 3.22
N ILE A 160 18.23 15.37 3.29
CA ILE A 160 19.57 15.40 3.88
C ILE A 160 20.40 16.19 2.87
N ASP A 161 20.79 17.41 3.23
CA ASP A 161 21.80 18.16 2.47
C ASP A 161 23.10 17.33 2.54
N THR A 162 23.26 16.46 1.56
CA THR A 162 24.59 15.91 1.26
C THR A 162 25.36 17.08 0.68
N GLY A 163 26.13 17.74 1.54
CA GLY A 163 27.00 18.87 1.18
C GLY A 163 28.02 18.52 0.11
N THR A 164 27.56 18.37 -1.12
CA THR A 164 28.38 18.52 -2.32
C THR A 164 28.46 19.99 -2.62
N SER A 165 29.40 20.66 -1.94
CA SER A 165 29.99 21.91 -2.38
C SER A 165 30.19 21.86 -3.89
N LYS A 166 29.49 22.75 -4.62
CA LYS A 166 29.85 23.06 -5.99
C LYS A 166 31.26 23.69 -5.93
N ALA A 167 32.26 22.89 -6.26
CA ALA A 167 33.51 23.42 -6.68
C ALA A 167 33.28 24.11 -8.04
N SER A 168 33.56 25.41 -8.02
CA SER A 168 33.58 26.33 -9.14
C SER A 168 34.44 25.84 -10.31
#